data_bd03131fecf78be0b72e22775ae82843
#
_entry.id   bd03131fecf78be0b72e22775ae82843
#
_cell.length_a   1.000
_cell.length_b   1.000
_cell.length_c   1.000
_cell.angle_alpha   90.00
_cell.angle_beta   90.00
_cell.angle_gamma   90.00
#
_symmetry.space_group_name_H-M   'P 1'
#
loop_
_entity.id
_entity.type
_entity.pdbx_description
1 polymer ?
#
loop_
_entity_poly.entity_id
_entity_poly.type
_entity_poly.pdbx_seq_one_letter_code
_entity_poly.pdbx_strand_id
1 'polypeptide(L)'
;TTAAYRQMAKKAPWAWGHIYSASQKGILAHISTRSNKIMAVKLLKLLKEEKPDLVISTHPFGSQMCSYLKRKQKVDFELATIMTDFAPHDQWLVGHDFTNYYFVAHEKMKDYLVSKGIDKNKVFATGIPLSDRFLQKYDKKEILKQLEFEDNKKIVLFFGGGEFGLGKTKTVQIFKSFIEDFNDLQIIAIAGKNLKMKENFEKIVDEFNNRKFSF
;
A
#
# COMPACT_ATOMS: atom_id res chain seq x y z
N THR A 1 -15.05 -6.12 -6.68
CA THR A 1 -14.69 -5.37 -5.43
C THR A 1 -13.66 -4.28 -5.70
N THR A 2 -12.58 -4.56 -6.41
CA THR A 2 -11.51 -3.60 -6.70
C THR A 2 -11.99 -2.43 -7.56
N ALA A 3 -12.86 -2.67 -8.55
CA ALA A 3 -13.40 -1.62 -9.42
C ALA A 3 -14.33 -0.67 -8.66
N ALA A 4 -15.20 -1.17 -7.79
CA ALA A 4 -16.08 -0.34 -6.96
C ALA A 4 -15.28 0.52 -5.97
N TYR A 5 -14.24 -0.05 -5.36
CA TYR A 5 -13.30 0.66 -4.50
C TYR A 5 -12.60 1.81 -5.25
N ARG A 6 -12.08 1.52 -6.45
CA ARG A 6 -11.44 2.52 -7.32
C ARG A 6 -12.39 3.64 -7.72
N GLN A 7 -13.64 3.32 -8.07
CA GLN A 7 -14.63 4.34 -8.43
C GLN A 7 -14.99 5.23 -7.23
N MET A 8 -15.16 4.65 -6.06
CA MET A 8 -15.48 5.41 -4.85
C MET A 8 -14.32 6.32 -4.42
N ALA A 9 -13.09 5.83 -4.42
CA ALA A 9 -11.91 6.63 -4.11
C ALA A 9 -11.71 7.80 -5.09
N LYS A 10 -12.08 7.62 -6.38
CA LYS A 10 -11.96 8.67 -7.41
C LYS A 10 -13.12 9.68 -7.39
N LYS A 11 -14.37 9.22 -7.19
CA LYS A 11 -15.55 10.05 -7.35
C LYS A 11 -16.03 10.69 -6.05
N ALA A 12 -15.70 10.08 -4.91
CA ALA A 12 -16.15 10.54 -3.60
C ALA A 12 -15.06 10.35 -2.53
N PRO A 13 -13.91 11.04 -2.61
CA PRO A 13 -12.81 10.90 -1.64
C PRO A 13 -13.25 11.26 -0.21
N TRP A 14 -14.23 12.15 -0.04
CA TRP A 14 -14.83 12.46 1.25
C TRP A 14 -15.58 11.26 1.85
N ALA A 15 -16.31 10.51 1.03
CA ALA A 15 -17.00 9.29 1.46
C ALA A 15 -15.96 8.21 1.88
N TRP A 16 -14.82 8.15 1.19
CA TRP A 16 -13.71 7.30 1.58
C TRP A 16 -13.15 7.68 2.95
N GLY A 17 -12.94 8.98 3.22
CA GLY A 17 -12.53 9.49 4.53
C GLY A 17 -13.50 9.08 5.66
N HIS A 18 -14.80 9.17 5.42
CA HIS A 18 -15.82 8.71 6.38
C HIS A 18 -15.80 7.19 6.58
N ILE A 19 -15.65 6.40 5.52
CA ILE A 19 -15.53 4.94 5.60
C ILE A 19 -14.25 4.58 6.36
N TYR A 20 -13.13 5.24 6.09
CA TYR A 20 -11.88 5.03 6.80
C TYR A 20 -12.02 5.37 8.30
N SER A 21 -12.60 6.53 8.64
CA SER A 21 -12.86 6.90 10.04
C SER A 21 -13.82 5.93 10.74
N ALA A 22 -14.87 5.46 10.04
CA ALA A 22 -15.80 4.47 10.57
C ALA A 22 -15.14 3.07 10.73
N SER A 23 -14.16 2.74 9.87
CA SER A 23 -13.37 1.51 10.01
C SER A 23 -12.46 1.54 11.24
N GLN A 24 -12.00 2.72 11.64
CA GLN A 24 -11.25 2.92 12.88
C GLN A 24 -12.11 2.75 14.15
N LYS A 25 -13.42 2.91 14.03
CA LYS A 25 -14.38 2.85 15.17
C LYS A 25 -15.13 1.50 15.27
N GLY A 26 -14.69 0.46 14.56
CA GLY A 26 -15.26 -0.89 14.65
C GLY A 26 -16.62 -1.10 13.97
N ILE A 27 -17.37 -0.05 13.60
CA ILE A 27 -18.71 -0.15 13.02
C ILE A 27 -18.73 -0.90 11.68
N LEU A 28 -17.71 -0.71 10.85
CA LEU A 28 -17.56 -1.42 9.57
C LEU A 28 -17.02 -2.83 9.69
N ALA A 29 -16.52 -3.24 10.84
CA ALA A 29 -16.08 -4.60 11.08
C ALA A 29 -17.23 -5.60 10.88
N HIS A 30 -18.46 -5.25 11.27
CA HIS A 30 -19.65 -6.09 11.07
C HIS A 30 -20.06 -6.20 9.59
N ILE A 31 -19.92 -5.15 8.79
CA ILE A 31 -20.27 -5.18 7.35
C ILE A 31 -19.22 -5.97 6.56
N SER A 32 -17.93 -5.78 6.86
CA SER A 32 -16.85 -6.55 6.24
C SER A 32 -16.96 -8.04 6.53
N THR A 33 -17.44 -8.41 7.73
CA THR A 33 -17.65 -9.80 8.14
C THR A 33 -18.65 -10.53 7.22
N ARG A 34 -19.67 -9.87 6.72
CA ARG A 34 -20.70 -10.48 5.85
C ARG A 34 -20.19 -10.76 4.43
N SER A 35 -19.49 -9.82 3.82
CA SER A 35 -18.86 -10.02 2.50
C SER A 35 -17.69 -11.02 2.57
N ASN A 36 -16.93 -10.99 3.67
CA ASN A 36 -15.85 -11.94 3.89
C ASN A 36 -16.34 -13.39 4.05
N LYS A 37 -17.55 -13.61 4.58
CA LYS A 37 -18.16 -14.96 4.66
C LYS A 37 -18.35 -15.58 3.27
N ILE A 38 -18.81 -14.81 2.29
CA ILE A 38 -19.02 -15.31 0.92
C ILE A 38 -17.68 -15.62 0.25
N MET A 39 -16.69 -14.75 0.45
CA MET A 39 -15.34 -14.96 -0.10
C MET A 39 -14.59 -16.09 0.59
N ALA A 40 -14.86 -16.32 1.88
CA ALA A 40 -14.27 -17.42 2.65
C ALA A 40 -14.65 -18.81 2.10
N VAL A 41 -15.79 -18.95 1.41
CA VAL A 41 -16.17 -20.23 0.77
C VAL A 41 -15.18 -20.63 -0.33
N LYS A 42 -14.74 -19.68 -1.15
CA LYS A 42 -13.73 -19.93 -2.18
C LYS A 42 -12.37 -20.27 -1.58
N LEU A 43 -11.99 -19.52 -0.54
CA LEU A 43 -10.75 -19.77 0.19
C LEU A 43 -10.76 -21.15 0.88
N LEU A 44 -11.91 -21.56 1.42
CA LEU A 44 -12.07 -22.88 2.06
C LEU A 44 -11.75 -24.04 1.11
N LYS A 45 -12.16 -23.93 -0.17
CA LYS A 45 -11.85 -24.97 -1.16
C LYS A 45 -10.33 -25.10 -1.32
N LEU A 46 -9.63 -23.98 -1.55
CA LEU A 46 -8.18 -23.97 -1.67
C LEU A 46 -7.48 -24.53 -0.43
N LEU A 47 -7.88 -24.09 0.77
CA LEU A 47 -7.27 -24.54 2.03
C LEU A 47 -7.49 -26.05 2.29
N LYS A 48 -8.60 -26.63 1.81
CA LYS A 48 -8.86 -28.07 1.91
C LYS A 48 -8.05 -28.88 0.90
N GLU A 49 -7.77 -28.31 -0.26
CA GLU A 49 -6.95 -28.93 -1.32
C GLU A 49 -5.47 -28.92 -0.92
N GLU A 50 -4.96 -27.75 -0.51
CA GLU A 50 -3.54 -27.54 -0.21
C GLU A 50 -3.12 -28.02 1.20
N LYS A 51 -4.05 -28.09 2.18
CA LYS A 51 -3.83 -28.48 3.57
C LYS A 51 -2.57 -27.87 4.19
N PRO A 52 -2.42 -26.54 4.20
CA PRO A 52 -1.21 -25.90 4.70
C PRO A 52 -1.12 -26.05 6.24
N ASP A 53 0.10 -26.20 6.75
CA ASP A 53 0.38 -26.12 8.19
C ASP A 53 0.39 -24.64 8.66
N LEU A 54 0.81 -23.71 7.80
CA LEU A 54 0.89 -22.28 8.06
C LEU A 54 0.29 -21.48 6.91
N VAL A 55 -0.55 -20.51 7.25
CA VAL A 55 -1.04 -19.50 6.31
C VAL A 55 -0.50 -18.13 6.69
N ILE A 56 0.18 -17.47 5.76
CA ILE A 56 0.68 -16.10 5.94
C ILE A 56 -0.23 -15.15 5.17
N SER A 57 -0.85 -14.21 5.87
CA SER A 57 -1.69 -13.18 5.27
C SER A 57 -1.01 -11.81 5.34
N THR A 58 -0.92 -11.14 4.20
CA THR A 58 -0.38 -9.77 4.07
C THR A 58 -1.48 -8.72 3.88
N HIS A 59 -2.74 -9.11 4.13
CA HIS A 59 -3.89 -8.22 3.95
C HIS A 59 -4.95 -8.49 5.03
N PRO A 60 -5.58 -7.46 5.65
CA PRO A 60 -6.54 -7.65 6.72
C PRO A 60 -7.70 -8.58 6.36
N PHE A 61 -8.24 -8.49 5.14
CA PHE A 61 -9.34 -9.37 4.71
C PHE A 61 -8.92 -10.85 4.59
N GLY A 62 -7.68 -11.13 4.21
CA GLY A 62 -7.13 -12.49 4.21
C GLY A 62 -7.12 -13.07 5.62
N SER A 63 -6.55 -12.33 6.58
CA SER A 63 -6.53 -12.71 7.99
C SER A 63 -7.93 -12.93 8.55
N GLN A 64 -8.87 -12.01 8.27
CA GLN A 64 -10.28 -12.13 8.72
C GLN A 64 -10.97 -13.38 8.19
N MET A 65 -10.79 -13.70 6.89
CA MET A 65 -11.36 -14.89 6.27
C MET A 65 -10.79 -16.18 6.89
N CYS A 66 -9.47 -16.24 7.07
CA CYS A 66 -8.79 -17.36 7.72
C CYS A 66 -9.27 -17.54 9.17
N SER A 67 -9.29 -16.46 9.95
CA SER A 67 -9.79 -16.46 11.34
C SER A 67 -11.25 -16.92 11.42
N TYR A 68 -12.09 -16.49 10.49
CA TYR A 68 -13.49 -16.95 10.42
C TYR A 68 -13.59 -18.46 10.17
N LEU A 69 -12.78 -19.00 9.26
CA LEU A 69 -12.78 -20.43 8.94
C LEU A 69 -12.23 -21.27 10.11
N LYS A 70 -11.18 -20.82 10.78
CA LYS A 70 -10.64 -21.44 12.00
C LYS A 70 -11.70 -21.45 13.12
N ARG A 71 -12.34 -20.32 13.38
CA ARG A 71 -13.43 -20.23 14.39
C ARG A 71 -14.59 -21.19 14.09
N LYS A 72 -14.85 -21.49 12.83
CA LYS A 72 -15.87 -22.44 12.41
C LYS A 72 -15.35 -23.89 12.38
N GLN A 73 -14.11 -24.12 12.84
CA GLN A 73 -13.48 -25.45 12.87
C GLN A 73 -13.50 -26.16 11.50
N LYS A 74 -13.42 -25.37 10.42
CA LYS A 74 -13.44 -25.90 9.06
C LYS A 74 -12.05 -26.21 8.52
N VAL A 75 -11.03 -25.66 9.15
CA VAL A 75 -9.61 -25.75 8.79
C VAL A 75 -8.79 -25.73 10.07
N ASP A 76 -7.63 -26.37 10.01
CA ASP A 76 -6.61 -26.36 11.05
C ASP A 76 -5.26 -26.01 10.42
N PHE A 77 -4.72 -24.86 10.82
CA PHE A 77 -3.41 -24.34 10.43
C PHE A 77 -3.01 -23.19 11.36
N GLU A 78 -1.72 -22.88 11.44
CA GLU A 78 -1.26 -21.65 12.06
C GLU A 78 -1.51 -20.45 11.14
N LEU A 79 -1.96 -19.33 11.72
CA LEU A 79 -2.21 -18.09 10.99
C LEU A 79 -1.20 -17.02 11.41
N ALA A 80 -0.38 -16.58 10.47
CA ALA A 80 0.49 -15.42 10.62
C ALA A 80 -0.08 -14.23 9.83
N THR A 81 -0.06 -13.05 10.44
CA THR A 81 -0.49 -11.81 9.80
C THR A 81 0.69 -10.85 9.72
N ILE A 82 1.12 -10.52 8.50
CA ILE A 82 2.12 -9.48 8.25
C ILE A 82 1.39 -8.18 7.95
N MET A 83 1.47 -7.23 8.87
CA MET A 83 0.82 -5.92 8.71
C MET A 83 1.71 -5.02 7.85
N THR A 84 1.22 -4.67 6.67
CA THR A 84 1.97 -3.89 5.68
C THR A 84 1.76 -2.37 5.80
N ASP A 85 0.99 -1.94 6.79
CA ASP A 85 0.80 -0.54 7.14
C ASP A 85 1.80 -0.05 8.19
N PHE A 86 2.17 1.23 8.16
CA PHE A 86 2.97 1.87 9.22
C PHE A 86 2.14 2.32 10.43
N ALA A 87 0.80 2.37 10.28
CA ALA A 87 -0.13 2.65 11.36
C ALA A 87 -1.23 1.57 11.36
N PRO A 88 -1.45 0.88 12.49
CA PRO A 88 -2.47 -0.16 12.56
C PRO A 88 -3.87 0.48 12.53
N HIS A 89 -4.82 -0.25 11.97
CA HIS A 89 -6.24 0.07 12.05
C HIS A 89 -7.04 -1.18 12.44
N ASP A 90 -8.22 -1.00 13.02
CA ASP A 90 -9.01 -2.07 13.65
C ASP A 90 -9.36 -3.23 12.72
N GLN A 91 -9.33 -3.04 11.39
CA GLN A 91 -9.56 -4.13 10.45
C GLN A 91 -8.50 -5.24 10.53
N TRP A 92 -7.26 -4.91 10.95
CA TRP A 92 -6.22 -5.89 11.20
C TRP A 92 -6.48 -6.77 12.43
N LEU A 93 -7.30 -6.27 13.36
CA LEU A 93 -7.58 -6.93 14.62
C LEU A 93 -8.82 -7.82 14.59
N VAL A 94 -9.63 -7.75 13.53
CA VAL A 94 -10.83 -8.58 13.41
C VAL A 94 -10.46 -10.06 13.34
N GLY A 95 -10.88 -10.83 14.33
CA GLY A 95 -10.57 -12.25 14.44
C GLY A 95 -9.19 -12.56 15.03
N HIS A 96 -8.60 -11.63 15.78
CA HIS A 96 -7.27 -11.77 16.38
C HIS A 96 -7.12 -13.00 17.28
N ASP A 97 -8.20 -13.48 17.91
CA ASP A 97 -8.19 -14.70 18.76
C ASP A 97 -7.70 -15.95 18.01
N PHE A 98 -7.88 -15.97 16.70
CA PHE A 98 -7.50 -17.10 15.83
C PHE A 98 -6.21 -16.83 15.05
N THR A 99 -5.52 -15.72 15.31
CA THR A 99 -4.20 -15.41 14.74
C THR A 99 -3.11 -15.84 15.72
N ASN A 100 -2.16 -16.61 15.21
CA ASN A 100 -1.06 -17.15 16.01
C ASN A 100 0.09 -16.13 16.11
N TYR A 101 0.39 -15.44 15.01
CA TYR A 101 1.53 -14.52 14.93
C TYR A 101 1.18 -13.22 14.20
N TYR A 102 1.70 -12.10 14.72
CA TYR A 102 1.66 -10.79 14.07
C TYR A 102 3.07 -10.29 13.80
N PHE A 103 3.33 -9.91 12.56
CA PHE A 103 4.55 -9.22 12.18
C PHE A 103 4.22 -7.78 11.83
N VAL A 104 4.87 -6.83 12.49
CA VAL A 104 4.54 -5.40 12.40
C VAL A 104 5.76 -4.57 12.03
N ALA A 105 5.53 -3.35 11.52
CA ALA A 105 6.58 -2.50 10.99
C ALA A 105 7.59 -2.01 12.03
N HIS A 106 7.13 -1.77 13.28
CA HIS A 106 7.98 -1.20 14.34
C HIS A 106 7.37 -1.41 15.74
N GLU A 107 8.17 -1.19 16.78
CA GLU A 107 7.80 -1.43 18.18
C GLU A 107 6.52 -0.69 18.62
N LYS A 108 6.31 0.57 18.21
CA LYS A 108 5.07 1.29 18.55
C LYS A 108 3.80 0.61 18.02
N MET A 109 3.87 -0.11 16.91
CA MET A 109 2.76 -0.94 16.44
C MET A 109 2.56 -2.17 17.34
N LYS A 110 3.64 -2.79 17.79
CA LYS A 110 3.58 -3.87 18.78
C LYS A 110 2.89 -3.41 20.05
N ASP A 111 3.34 -2.27 20.62
CA ASP A 111 2.74 -1.68 21.82
C ASP A 111 1.24 -1.41 21.63
N TYR A 112 0.86 -0.91 20.45
CA TYR A 112 -0.55 -0.68 20.12
C TYR A 112 -1.35 -2.00 20.10
N LEU A 113 -0.86 -3.05 19.47
CA LEU A 113 -1.54 -4.35 19.44
C LEU A 113 -1.68 -4.93 20.85
N VAL A 114 -0.63 -4.83 21.66
CA VAL A 114 -0.64 -5.28 23.06
C VAL A 114 -1.66 -4.48 23.88
N SER A 115 -1.74 -3.16 23.68
CA SER A 115 -2.76 -2.31 24.35
C SER A 115 -4.20 -2.67 23.95
N LYS A 116 -4.39 -3.35 22.81
CA LYS A 116 -5.67 -3.90 22.36
C LYS A 116 -5.95 -5.32 22.86
N GLY A 117 -5.11 -5.87 23.72
CA GLY A 117 -5.28 -7.17 24.35
C GLY A 117 -4.64 -8.34 23.60
N ILE A 118 -3.82 -8.09 22.59
CA ILE A 118 -3.06 -9.15 21.91
C ILE A 118 -1.84 -9.51 22.77
N ASP A 119 -1.61 -10.80 22.96
CA ASP A 119 -0.44 -11.28 23.71
C ASP A 119 0.85 -10.80 23.04
N LYS A 120 1.71 -10.15 23.82
CA LYS A 120 3.01 -9.63 23.37
C LYS A 120 3.93 -10.70 22.76
N ASN A 121 3.78 -11.95 23.17
CA ASN A 121 4.57 -13.06 22.65
C ASN A 121 4.14 -13.50 21.24
N LYS A 122 2.99 -13.04 20.77
CA LYS A 122 2.50 -13.25 19.42
C LYS A 122 2.86 -12.12 18.46
N VAL A 123 3.45 -11.02 18.94
CA VAL A 123 3.72 -9.82 18.14
C VAL A 123 5.21 -9.57 17.99
N PHE A 124 5.68 -9.51 16.75
CA PHE A 124 7.08 -9.34 16.36
C PHE A 124 7.26 -8.09 15.52
N ALA A 125 8.09 -7.16 15.97
CA ALA A 125 8.44 -5.95 15.24
C ALA A 125 9.63 -6.23 14.31
N THR A 126 9.35 -6.76 13.12
CA THR A 126 10.36 -7.23 12.16
C THR A 126 10.56 -6.29 10.97
N GLY A 127 9.76 -5.23 10.87
CA GLY A 127 9.69 -4.41 9.67
C GLY A 127 8.68 -4.94 8.64
N ILE A 128 8.47 -4.17 7.57
CA ILE A 128 7.68 -4.59 6.41
C ILE A 128 8.60 -5.34 5.46
N PRO A 129 8.21 -6.53 4.95
CA PRO A 129 9.02 -7.28 3.99
C PRO A 129 9.30 -6.46 2.73
N LEU A 130 10.55 -6.43 2.32
CA LEU A 130 11.04 -5.76 1.12
C LEU A 130 11.52 -6.78 0.09
N SER A 131 11.49 -6.41 -1.18
CA SER A 131 12.17 -7.17 -2.22
C SER A 131 13.68 -7.08 -2.04
N ASP A 132 14.41 -8.16 -2.32
CA ASP A 132 15.86 -8.24 -2.26
C ASP A 132 16.55 -7.14 -3.09
N ARG A 133 15.86 -6.63 -4.12
CA ARG A 133 16.35 -5.49 -4.91
C ARG A 133 16.62 -4.24 -4.08
N PHE A 134 15.87 -4.01 -2.99
CA PHE A 134 16.09 -2.88 -2.09
C PHE A 134 17.28 -3.10 -1.13
N LEU A 135 17.77 -4.33 -1.02
CA LEU A 135 18.90 -4.70 -0.17
C LEU A 135 20.22 -4.73 -0.94
N GLN A 136 20.18 -4.65 -2.26
CA GLN A 136 21.35 -4.62 -3.11
C GLN A 136 22.07 -3.28 -3.02
N LYS A 137 23.39 -3.32 -3.15
CA LYS A 137 24.19 -2.09 -3.32
C LYS A 137 24.23 -1.74 -4.79
N TYR A 138 23.91 -0.51 -5.09
CA TYR A 138 23.95 0.02 -6.45
C TYR A 138 25.05 1.08 -6.58
N ASP A 139 25.73 1.11 -7.70
CA ASP A 139 26.65 2.20 -8.02
C ASP A 139 25.83 3.41 -8.51
N LYS A 140 25.80 4.47 -7.68
CA LYS A 140 25.08 5.70 -7.99
C LYS A 140 25.56 6.33 -9.31
N LYS A 141 26.88 6.34 -9.56
CA LYS A 141 27.43 7.00 -10.75
C LYS A 141 27.05 6.28 -12.03
N GLU A 142 27.04 4.96 -11.99
CA GLU A 142 26.61 4.15 -13.12
C GLU A 142 25.11 4.37 -13.42
N ILE A 143 24.25 4.40 -12.40
CA ILE A 143 22.82 4.68 -12.57
C ILE A 143 22.60 6.08 -13.13
N LEU A 144 23.28 7.09 -12.60
CA LEU A 144 23.14 8.46 -13.10
C LEU A 144 23.57 8.56 -14.57
N LYS A 145 24.65 7.87 -14.95
CA LYS A 145 25.08 7.80 -16.34
C LYS A 145 24.03 7.15 -17.25
N GLN A 146 23.40 6.05 -16.80
CA GLN A 146 22.31 5.37 -17.54
C GLN A 146 21.09 6.27 -17.70
N LEU A 147 20.82 7.14 -16.73
CA LEU A 147 19.69 8.09 -16.73
C LEU A 147 20.06 9.42 -17.40
N GLU A 148 21.30 9.59 -17.89
CA GLU A 148 21.84 10.84 -18.44
C GLU A 148 21.74 12.01 -17.44
N PHE A 149 21.93 11.73 -16.14
CA PHE A 149 21.84 12.69 -15.05
C PHE A 149 23.21 13.17 -14.59
N GLU A 150 23.27 14.42 -14.19
CA GLU A 150 24.47 15.06 -13.64
C GLU A 150 24.62 14.70 -12.14
N ASP A 151 25.82 14.29 -11.71
CA ASP A 151 26.08 13.86 -10.33
C ASP A 151 26.06 15.02 -9.31
N ASN A 152 26.31 16.25 -9.79
CA ASN A 152 26.37 17.46 -8.96
C ASN A 152 24.99 18.13 -8.72
N LYS A 153 23.93 17.67 -9.36
CA LYS A 153 22.57 18.20 -9.20
C LYS A 153 21.73 17.35 -8.26
N LYS A 154 20.80 17.98 -7.58
CA LYS A 154 19.82 17.29 -6.75
C LYS A 154 18.82 16.52 -7.60
N ILE A 155 18.43 15.33 -7.13
CA ILE A 155 17.46 14.48 -7.82
C ILE A 155 16.20 14.40 -6.98
N VAL A 156 15.07 14.66 -7.61
CA VAL A 156 13.73 14.49 -7.03
C VAL A 156 13.05 13.32 -7.68
N LEU A 157 12.66 12.33 -6.86
CA LEU A 157 11.83 11.21 -7.31
C LEU A 157 10.36 11.58 -7.06
N PHE A 158 9.62 11.82 -8.15
CA PHE A 158 8.22 12.25 -8.11
C PHE A 158 7.27 11.09 -8.48
N PHE A 159 6.45 10.66 -7.52
CA PHE A 159 5.44 9.64 -7.75
C PHE A 159 4.08 10.27 -8.09
N GLY A 160 3.72 10.30 -9.37
CA GLY A 160 2.52 10.99 -9.85
C GLY A 160 1.42 10.10 -10.44
N GLY A 161 1.68 8.81 -10.64
CA GLY A 161 0.80 7.92 -11.40
C GLY A 161 -0.16 7.05 -10.59
N GLY A 162 -0.09 7.06 -9.27
CA GLY A 162 -0.85 6.18 -8.39
C GLY A 162 -2.38 6.43 -8.41
N GLU A 163 -3.16 5.39 -8.13
CA GLU A 163 -4.63 5.47 -8.09
C GLU A 163 -5.15 6.31 -6.91
N PHE A 164 -4.35 6.44 -5.87
CA PHE A 164 -4.67 7.12 -4.60
C PHE A 164 -3.91 8.44 -4.40
N GLY A 165 -3.34 8.98 -5.47
CA GLY A 165 -2.64 10.26 -5.43
C GLY A 165 -3.59 11.46 -5.29
N LEU A 166 -3.02 12.65 -5.35
CA LEU A 166 -3.72 13.95 -5.23
C LEU A 166 -4.73 14.22 -6.36
N GLY A 167 -4.91 13.26 -7.28
CA GLY A 167 -5.71 13.41 -8.48
C GLY A 167 -4.91 14.09 -9.63
N LYS A 168 -5.43 13.93 -10.87
CA LYS A 168 -4.74 14.37 -12.08
C LYS A 168 -4.33 15.84 -12.02
N THR A 169 -5.26 16.72 -11.73
CA THR A 169 -5.03 18.18 -11.81
C THR A 169 -3.94 18.66 -10.85
N LYS A 170 -4.05 18.27 -9.57
CA LYS A 170 -3.07 18.66 -8.56
C LYS A 170 -1.68 18.07 -8.83
N THR A 171 -1.63 16.78 -9.24
CA THR A 171 -0.36 16.11 -9.59
C THR A 171 0.34 16.82 -10.73
N VAL A 172 -0.39 17.19 -11.79
CA VAL A 172 0.12 17.94 -12.94
C VAL A 172 0.59 19.32 -12.52
N GLN A 173 -0.18 20.04 -11.70
CA GLN A 173 0.21 21.37 -11.20
C GLN A 173 1.51 21.32 -10.39
N ILE A 174 1.63 20.38 -9.44
CA ILE A 174 2.84 20.23 -8.63
C ILE A 174 4.05 19.89 -9.51
N PHE A 175 3.89 18.95 -10.45
CA PHE A 175 4.98 18.59 -11.36
C PHE A 175 5.44 19.77 -12.21
N LYS A 176 4.49 20.57 -12.71
CA LYS A 176 4.78 21.80 -13.47
C LYS A 176 5.53 22.81 -12.61
N SER A 177 5.12 23.07 -11.37
CA SER A 177 5.84 23.96 -10.45
C SER A 177 7.26 23.47 -10.19
N PHE A 178 7.50 22.18 -10.03
CA PHE A 178 8.89 21.68 -9.89
C PHE A 178 9.77 22.02 -11.09
N ILE A 179 9.24 21.91 -12.30
CA ILE A 179 10.00 22.21 -13.52
C ILE A 179 10.21 23.74 -13.71
N GLU A 180 9.20 24.54 -13.38
CA GLU A 180 9.24 26.00 -13.59
C GLU A 180 10.04 26.73 -12.50
N ASP A 181 9.92 26.29 -11.23
CA ASP A 181 10.46 27.01 -10.08
C ASP A 181 11.90 26.60 -9.72
N PHE A 182 12.37 25.42 -10.19
CA PHE A 182 13.67 24.87 -9.79
C PHE A 182 14.53 24.46 -11.00
N ASN A 183 15.50 25.31 -11.34
CA ASN A 183 16.40 25.08 -12.48
C ASN A 183 17.58 24.13 -12.17
N ASP A 184 17.83 23.83 -10.90
CA ASP A 184 18.96 23.02 -10.42
C ASP A 184 18.56 21.58 -10.06
N LEU A 185 17.31 21.21 -10.34
CA LEU A 185 16.79 19.86 -10.05
C LEU A 185 16.77 18.99 -11.30
N GLN A 186 16.99 17.72 -11.06
CA GLN A 186 16.72 16.62 -11.98
C GLN A 186 15.56 15.82 -11.45
N ILE A 187 14.56 15.50 -12.27
CA ILE A 187 13.32 14.90 -11.81
C ILE A 187 13.10 13.55 -12.48
N ILE A 188 12.88 12.52 -11.67
CA ILE A 188 12.40 11.22 -12.12
C ILE A 188 10.91 11.14 -11.81
N ALA A 189 10.05 11.21 -12.83
CA ALA A 189 8.61 11.11 -12.65
C ALA A 189 8.11 9.68 -12.90
N ILE A 190 7.50 9.09 -11.89
CA ILE A 190 6.95 7.73 -11.95
C ILE A 190 5.45 7.80 -12.17
N ALA A 191 5.01 7.49 -13.38
CA ALA A 191 3.58 7.41 -13.75
C ALA A 191 2.97 6.01 -13.54
N GLY A 192 3.78 4.98 -13.27
CA GLY A 192 3.35 3.60 -13.15
C GLY A 192 2.65 3.09 -14.41
N LYS A 193 1.47 2.50 -14.27
CA LYS A 193 0.65 2.02 -15.41
C LYS A 193 -0.27 3.09 -16.01
N ASN A 194 -0.19 4.34 -15.54
CA ASN A 194 -1.07 5.42 -15.97
C ASN A 194 -0.49 6.16 -17.18
N LEU A 195 -0.71 5.60 -18.38
CA LEU A 195 -0.21 6.17 -19.64
C LEU A 195 -0.66 7.63 -19.85
N LYS A 196 -1.91 7.98 -19.47
CA LYS A 196 -2.40 9.36 -19.58
C LYS A 196 -1.63 10.33 -18.66
N MET A 197 -1.14 9.87 -17.52
CA MET A 197 -0.32 10.69 -16.64
C MET A 197 1.08 10.85 -17.23
N LYS A 198 1.65 9.79 -17.80
CA LYS A 198 2.92 9.84 -18.52
C LYS A 198 2.88 10.89 -19.63
N GLU A 199 1.88 10.81 -20.51
CA GLU A 199 1.66 11.78 -21.60
C GLU A 199 1.54 13.24 -21.09
N ASN A 200 0.90 13.47 -19.92
CA ASN A 200 0.82 14.80 -19.34
C ASN A 200 2.18 15.30 -18.85
N PHE A 201 3.00 14.44 -18.24
CA PHE A 201 4.34 14.80 -17.83
C PHE A 201 5.22 15.13 -19.03
N GLU A 202 5.19 14.30 -20.06
CA GLU A 202 5.93 14.51 -21.32
C GLU A 202 5.56 15.85 -21.95
N LYS A 203 4.29 16.17 -22.09
CA LYS A 203 3.81 17.46 -22.61
C LYS A 203 4.34 18.67 -21.82
N ILE A 204 4.37 18.58 -20.50
CA ILE A 204 4.90 19.67 -19.66
C ILE A 204 6.41 19.86 -19.92
N VAL A 205 7.15 18.76 -20.01
CA VAL A 205 8.59 18.81 -20.31
C VAL A 205 8.84 19.44 -21.69
N ASP A 206 8.08 19.03 -22.71
CA ASP A 206 8.18 19.56 -24.07
C ASP A 206 7.83 21.05 -24.11
N GLU A 207 6.74 21.48 -23.45
CA GLU A 207 6.36 22.89 -23.36
C GLU A 207 7.45 23.73 -22.67
N PHE A 208 8.09 23.21 -21.63
CA PHE A 208 9.14 23.88 -20.91
C PHE A 208 10.40 24.01 -21.78
N ASN A 209 10.82 22.95 -22.46
CA ASN A 209 11.96 22.94 -23.34
C ASN A 209 11.75 23.89 -24.52
N ASN A 210 10.57 23.91 -25.13
CA ASN A 210 10.23 24.83 -26.22
C ASN A 210 10.28 26.31 -25.79
N ARG A 211 9.85 26.63 -24.56
CA ARG A 211 9.96 28.01 -24.02
C ARG A 211 11.42 28.41 -23.76
N LYS A 212 12.26 27.49 -23.35
CA LYS A 212 13.69 27.77 -23.04
C LYS A 212 14.53 28.01 -24.29
N PHE A 213 14.07 27.55 -25.45
CA PHE A 213 14.73 27.64 -26.74
C PHE A 213 14.02 28.56 -27.78
N SER A 214 12.86 29.14 -27.40
CA SER A 214 12.22 30.18 -28.23
C SER A 214 12.82 31.54 -27.89
N PHE A 215 13.80 31.95 -28.72
CA PHE A 215 14.30 33.30 -28.78
C PHE A 215 13.55 34.11 -29.83
#